data_a654eedf1dcb4d841bfc5b2916ca2e13
#
_entry.id   a654eedf1dcb4d841bfc5b2916ca2e13
#
_cell.length_a   1.000
_cell.length_b   1.000
_cell.length_c   1.000
_cell.angle_alpha   90.00
_cell.angle_beta   90.00
_cell.angle_gamma   90.00
#
_symmetry.space_group_name_H-M   'P 1'
#
loop_
_entity.id
_entity.type
_entity.pdbx_description
1 polymer ?
#
loop_
_entity_poly.entity_id
_entity_poly.type
_entity_poly.pdbx_seq_one_letter_code
_entity_poly.pdbx_strand_id
1 'polypeptide(L)'
;DLEMAQLANASYDSKVVAIGDKLSNMRALAADYKVIGDQLWKRFHAPNGKEDIAWYYHSLADALSELAGTSAYLEFVNLIFDTF
;
A
#
# COMPACT_ATOMS: atom_id res chain seq x y z
N ASP A 1 10.53 -6.50 8.62
CA ASP A 1 11.15 -6.74 7.32
C ASP A 1 12.10 -5.60 7.00
N LEU A 2 13.22 -5.92 6.36
CA LEU A 2 14.29 -4.95 6.11
C LEU A 2 13.83 -3.77 5.23
N GLU A 3 13.03 -4.07 4.19
CA GLU A 3 12.48 -3.03 3.31
C GLU A 3 11.65 -2.01 4.09
N MET A 4 10.80 -2.49 4.97
CA MET A 4 9.94 -1.61 5.78
C MET A 4 10.75 -0.80 6.79
N ALA A 5 11.77 -1.41 7.39
CA ALA A 5 12.65 -0.71 8.32
C ALA A 5 13.44 0.40 7.61
N GLN A 6 13.95 0.13 6.41
CA GLN A 6 14.66 1.13 5.61
C GLN A 6 13.74 2.28 5.22
N LEU A 7 12.51 1.97 4.82
CA LEU A 7 11.54 3.00 4.44
C LEU A 7 11.14 3.86 5.64
N ALA A 8 10.91 3.25 6.80
CA ALA A 8 10.55 3.97 8.01
C ALA A 8 11.65 4.95 8.45
N ASN A 9 12.91 4.63 8.15
CA ASN A 9 14.08 5.46 8.50
C ASN A 9 14.51 6.39 7.36
N ALA A 10 13.81 6.38 6.23
CA ALA A 10 14.15 7.24 5.11
C ALA A 10 13.83 8.71 5.40
N SER A 11 14.41 9.61 4.59
CA SER A 11 14.09 11.04 4.71
C SER A 11 12.64 11.31 4.36
N TYR A 12 12.13 12.45 4.82
CA TYR A 12 10.77 12.89 4.49
C TYR A 12 10.55 12.94 2.96
N ASP A 13 11.51 13.53 2.24
CA ASP A 13 11.41 13.65 0.79
C ASP A 13 11.36 12.28 0.10
N SER A 14 12.14 11.33 0.57
CA SER A 14 12.12 9.96 0.05
C SER A 14 10.76 9.29 0.31
N LYS A 15 10.18 9.54 1.48
CA LYS A 15 8.85 9.02 1.80
C LYS A 15 7.76 9.64 0.93
N VAL A 16 7.88 10.93 0.61
CA VAL A 16 6.93 11.60 -0.30
C VAL A 16 6.95 10.97 -1.69
N VAL A 17 8.15 10.67 -2.20
CA VAL A 17 8.27 9.96 -3.49
C VAL A 17 7.67 8.56 -3.39
N ALA A 18 7.96 7.85 -2.30
CA ALA A 18 7.45 6.50 -2.09
C ALA A 18 5.92 6.46 -2.02
N ILE A 19 5.29 7.39 -1.30
CA ILE A 19 3.82 7.41 -1.19
C ILE A 19 3.17 7.68 -2.54
N GLY A 20 3.76 8.54 -3.37
CA GLY A 20 3.26 8.80 -4.72
C GLY A 20 3.23 7.55 -5.56
N ASP A 21 4.31 6.78 -5.54
CA ASP A 21 4.42 5.51 -6.27
C ASP A 21 3.42 4.47 -5.75
N LYS A 22 3.38 4.29 -4.42
CA LYS A 22 2.51 3.28 -3.81
C LYS A 22 1.04 3.65 -3.90
N LEU A 23 0.71 4.93 -3.86
CA LEU A 23 -0.66 5.39 -4.06
C LEU A 23 -1.13 5.06 -5.49
N SER A 24 -0.29 5.28 -6.50
CA SER A 24 -0.59 4.92 -7.87
C SER A 24 -0.87 3.42 -7.99
N ASN A 25 -0.02 2.60 -7.38
CA ASN A 25 -0.19 1.15 -7.36
C ASN A 25 -1.50 0.74 -6.66
N MET A 26 -1.81 1.38 -5.54
CA MET A 26 -3.01 1.05 -4.78
C MET A 26 -4.30 1.47 -5.50
N ARG A 27 -4.27 2.61 -6.21
CA ARG A 27 -5.39 3.04 -7.03
C ARG A 27 -5.71 2.00 -8.12
N ALA A 28 -4.68 1.50 -8.79
CA ALA A 28 -4.83 0.49 -9.82
C ALA A 28 -5.39 -0.81 -9.24
N LEU A 29 -4.87 -1.22 -8.09
CA LEU A 29 -5.31 -2.43 -7.42
C LEU A 29 -6.79 -2.33 -7.01
N ALA A 30 -7.19 -1.21 -6.44
CA ALA A 30 -8.56 -0.96 -6.02
C ALA A 30 -9.52 -0.97 -7.21
N ALA A 31 -9.13 -0.37 -8.33
CA ALA A 31 -9.93 -0.35 -9.54
C ALA A 31 -10.11 -1.76 -10.12
N ASP A 32 -9.03 -2.53 -10.18
CA ASP A 32 -9.07 -3.90 -10.68
C ASP A 32 -9.94 -4.79 -9.78
N TYR A 33 -9.86 -4.60 -8.47
CA TYR A 33 -10.66 -5.35 -7.52
C TYR A 33 -12.16 -5.13 -7.75
N LYS A 34 -12.57 -3.91 -8.08
CA LYS A 34 -13.97 -3.61 -8.37
C LYS A 34 -14.48 -4.34 -9.61
N VAL A 35 -13.60 -4.67 -10.55
CA VAL A 35 -13.96 -5.32 -11.79
C VAL A 35 -13.95 -6.84 -11.65
N ILE A 36 -12.88 -7.41 -11.09
CA ILE A 36 -12.70 -8.87 -11.09
C ILE A 36 -12.79 -9.51 -9.69
N GLY A 37 -12.90 -8.70 -8.65
CA GLY A 37 -13.04 -9.21 -7.28
C GLY A 37 -11.84 -10.04 -6.84
N ASP A 38 -12.10 -11.09 -6.08
CA ASP A 38 -11.06 -11.92 -5.48
C ASP A 38 -10.19 -12.68 -6.49
N GLN A 39 -10.57 -12.71 -7.76
CA GLN A 39 -9.71 -13.26 -8.81
C GLN A 39 -8.41 -12.46 -8.93
N LEU A 40 -8.42 -11.20 -8.53
CA LEU A 40 -7.25 -10.34 -8.55
C LEU A 40 -6.08 -10.93 -7.77
N TRP A 41 -6.35 -11.56 -6.63
CA TRP A 41 -5.29 -12.07 -5.74
C TRP A 41 -4.48 -13.19 -6.37
N LYS A 42 -5.03 -13.86 -7.37
CA LYS A 42 -4.34 -14.94 -8.10
C LYS A 42 -3.21 -14.44 -8.99
N ARG A 43 -3.17 -13.13 -9.28
CA ARG A 43 -2.10 -12.52 -10.07
C ARG A 43 -0.78 -12.39 -9.31
N PHE A 44 -0.82 -12.52 -7.99
CA PHE A 44 0.33 -12.27 -7.13
C PHE A 44 0.96 -13.58 -6.67
N HIS A 45 2.29 -13.56 -6.48
CA HIS A 45 3.02 -14.66 -5.87
C HIS A 45 2.91 -14.53 -4.35
N ALA A 46 1.72 -14.77 -3.84
CA ALA A 46 1.42 -14.61 -2.42
C ALA A 46 0.86 -15.92 -1.90
N PRO A 47 1.61 -16.68 -1.07
CA PRO A 47 1.16 -17.98 -0.58
C PRO A 47 -0.18 -17.95 0.14
N ASN A 48 -0.46 -16.87 0.87
CA ASN A 48 -1.71 -16.69 1.60
C ASN A 48 -2.69 -15.75 0.88
N GLY A 49 -2.42 -15.45 -0.39
CA GLY A 49 -3.31 -14.64 -1.22
C GLY A 49 -3.51 -13.23 -0.67
N LYS A 50 -4.76 -12.84 -0.50
CA LYS A 50 -5.15 -11.52 -0.04
C LYS A 50 -4.46 -11.08 1.26
N GLU A 51 -4.30 -12.02 2.21
CA GLU A 51 -3.69 -11.70 3.51
C GLU A 51 -2.26 -11.20 3.37
N ASP A 52 -1.46 -11.80 2.50
CA ASP A 52 -0.08 -11.37 2.28
C ASP A 52 -0.02 -9.99 1.65
N ILE A 53 -0.92 -9.72 0.71
CA ILE A 53 -0.98 -8.44 0.01
C ILE A 53 -1.46 -7.34 0.96
N ALA A 54 -2.47 -7.63 1.77
CA ALA A 54 -2.96 -6.73 2.80
C ALA A 54 -1.85 -6.39 3.80
N TRP A 55 -1.11 -7.40 4.26
CA TRP A 55 0.01 -7.19 5.17
C TRP A 55 1.07 -6.26 4.57
N TYR A 56 1.38 -6.45 3.30
CA TYR A 56 2.35 -5.60 2.61
C TYR A 56 1.93 -4.13 2.60
N TYR A 57 0.69 -3.86 2.21
CA TYR A 57 0.18 -2.48 2.13
C TYR A 57 0.00 -1.85 3.52
N HIS A 58 -0.47 -2.61 4.50
CA HIS A 58 -0.56 -2.11 5.88
C HIS A 58 0.84 -1.79 6.44
N SER A 59 1.82 -2.62 6.14
CA SER A 59 3.20 -2.39 6.56
C SER A 59 3.79 -1.14 5.90
N LEU A 60 3.47 -0.89 4.62
CA LEU A 60 3.85 0.34 3.93
C LEU A 60 3.24 1.56 4.61
N ALA A 61 1.95 1.50 4.96
CA ALA A 61 1.27 2.60 5.64
C ALA A 61 1.93 2.91 6.98
N ASP A 62 2.28 1.88 7.75
CA ASP A 62 2.98 2.07 9.03
C ASP A 62 4.35 2.70 8.82
N ALA A 63 5.11 2.21 7.85
CA ALA A 63 6.45 2.74 7.55
C ALA A 63 6.40 4.21 7.09
N LEU A 64 5.31 4.62 6.45
CA LEU A 64 5.10 5.96 5.92
C LEU A 64 4.27 6.85 6.85
N SER A 65 4.05 6.45 8.11
CA SER A 65 3.15 7.15 9.03
C SER A 65 3.57 8.59 9.33
N GLU A 66 4.82 8.95 9.09
CA GLU A 66 5.28 10.34 9.19
C GLU A 66 4.47 11.27 8.27
N LEU A 67 3.90 10.72 7.19
CA LEU A 67 3.11 11.45 6.20
C LEU A 67 1.62 11.55 6.55
N ALA A 68 1.22 11.15 7.74
CA ALA A 68 -0.20 11.00 8.13
C ALA A 68 -1.01 12.30 7.97
N GLY A 69 -0.36 13.46 8.00
CA GLY A 69 -1.03 14.76 7.80
C GLY A 69 -1.26 15.13 6.35
N THR A 70 -0.83 14.34 5.39
CA THR A 70 -0.95 14.66 3.96
C THR A 70 -2.20 14.05 3.35
N SER A 71 -2.72 14.68 2.29
CA SER A 71 -3.88 14.15 1.56
C SER A 71 -3.54 12.85 0.84
N ALA A 72 -2.31 12.72 0.33
CA ALA A 72 -1.86 11.50 -0.35
C ALA A 72 -1.89 10.30 0.61
N TYR A 73 -1.40 10.50 1.83
CA TYR A 73 -1.42 9.44 2.83
C TYR A 73 -2.85 9.05 3.22
N LEU A 74 -3.71 10.03 3.40
CA LEU A 74 -5.12 9.78 3.74
C LEU A 74 -5.81 8.97 2.65
N GLU A 75 -5.61 9.33 1.39
CA GLU A 75 -6.16 8.58 0.27
C GLU A 75 -5.62 7.14 0.25
N PHE A 76 -4.33 6.98 0.47
CA PHE A 76 -3.67 5.67 0.48
C PHE A 76 -4.28 4.74 1.54
N VAL A 77 -4.42 5.23 2.76
CA VAL A 77 -5.00 4.47 3.87
C VAL A 77 -6.47 4.13 3.60
N ASN A 78 -7.24 5.07 3.06
CA ASN A 78 -8.64 4.83 2.73
C ASN A 78 -8.80 3.76 1.64
N LEU A 79 -7.95 3.78 0.62
CA LEU A 79 -7.96 2.75 -0.43
C LEU A 79 -7.63 1.37 0.13
N ILE A 80 -6.65 1.28 1.02
CA ILE A 80 -6.30 0.02 1.67
C ILE A 80 -7.50 -0.49 2.49
N PHE A 81 -8.10 0.36 3.28
CA PHE A 81 -9.25 0.00 4.11
C PHE A 81 -10.42 -0.49 3.27
N ASP A 82 -10.72 0.19 2.17
CA ASP A 82 -11.85 -0.15 1.31
C ASP A 82 -11.62 -1.42 0.48
N THR A 83 -10.35 -1.74 0.17
CA THR A 83 -10.01 -2.88 -0.69
C THR A 83 -9.81 -4.16 0.12
N PHE A 84 -9.21 -4.05 1.27
CA PHE A 84 -8.91 -5.17 2.15
C PHE A 84 -9.80 -5.15 3.38
#